data_c6811c8ab2325db0cfc6c829cd1865dd
#
_entry.id   c6811c8ab2325db0cfc6c829cd1865dd
#
_cell.length_a   1.000
_cell.length_b   1.000
_cell.length_c   1.000
_cell.angle_alpha   90.00
_cell.angle_beta   90.00
_cell.angle_gamma   90.00
#
_symmetry.space_group_name_H-M   'P 1'
#
loop_
_entity.id
_entity.type
_entity.pdbx_description
1 polymer ?
#
loop_
_entity_poly.entity_id
_entity_poly.type
_entity_poly.pdbx_seq_one_letter_code
_entity_poly.pdbx_strand_id
1 'polypeptide(L)'
;MAKVGVILSGCGVYDGSEIHEAVIILLALDRAGATAVCMAPDMEQGVVNHLTGEPVEGAARNVLEESARIARGNISDIAKIKVDDIDALILPGGFGAAKNLCDFAFKGTDCDVHPEVARLVREVVAAKKPLAAVCIAPALISKVLGDDKLAHRLTIGTDEETAQAVTSMGSTHVACPVREFVVDQENKLITSPAYMLAGSISEAADGIEKTVRALLEMI
;
A
#
# COMPACT_ATOMS: atom_id res chain seq x y z
N MET A 1 -4.11 -8.59 21.23
CA MET A 1 -3.13 -8.72 20.14
C MET A 1 -3.65 -7.86 19.02
N ALA A 2 -2.87 -6.87 18.59
CA ALA A 2 -3.28 -5.94 17.54
C ALA A 2 -3.52 -6.69 16.22
N LYS A 3 -4.61 -6.34 15.53
CA LYS A 3 -4.97 -6.87 14.21
C LYS A 3 -4.68 -5.80 13.15
N VAL A 4 -3.74 -6.05 12.27
CA VAL A 4 -3.37 -5.11 11.21
C VAL A 4 -3.85 -5.63 9.86
N GLY A 5 -4.74 -4.88 9.22
CA GLY A 5 -5.15 -5.13 7.85
C GLY A 5 -3.97 -4.94 6.89
N VAL A 6 -3.77 -5.86 5.97
CA VAL A 6 -2.74 -5.76 4.93
C VAL A 6 -3.44 -5.90 3.58
N ILE A 7 -3.55 -4.77 2.83
CA ILE A 7 -4.15 -4.81 1.49
C ILE A 7 -3.09 -5.23 0.48
N LEU A 8 -3.26 -6.40 -0.11
CA LEU A 8 -2.44 -6.91 -1.20
C LEU A 8 -3.10 -6.62 -2.56
N SER A 9 -2.29 -6.61 -3.61
CA SER A 9 -2.70 -6.22 -4.96
C SER A 9 -2.33 -7.24 -6.05
N GLY A 10 -2.15 -8.50 -5.68
CA GLY A 10 -1.56 -9.55 -6.51
C GLY A 10 -0.20 -9.98 -5.97
N CYS A 11 0.62 -10.66 -6.79
CA CYS A 11 1.92 -11.20 -6.40
C CYS A 11 2.95 -11.01 -7.51
N GLY A 12 3.79 -9.97 -7.39
CA GLY A 12 4.85 -9.63 -8.34
C GLY A 12 4.95 -8.12 -8.57
N VAL A 13 6.17 -7.59 -8.63
CA VAL A 13 6.40 -6.14 -8.68
C VAL A 13 5.73 -5.46 -9.87
N TYR A 14 5.65 -6.10 -11.05
CA TYR A 14 5.15 -5.45 -12.27
C TYR A 14 3.64 -5.54 -12.46
N ASP A 15 2.95 -6.49 -11.81
CA ASP A 15 1.52 -6.71 -11.97
C ASP A 15 0.75 -6.96 -10.66
N GLY A 16 1.45 -6.93 -9.52
CA GLY A 16 0.89 -7.18 -8.20
C GLY A 16 1.60 -6.42 -7.09
N SER A 17 1.50 -6.94 -5.86
CA SER A 17 2.27 -6.44 -4.73
C SER A 17 3.76 -6.71 -4.93
N GLU A 18 4.60 -5.75 -4.55
CA GLU A 18 6.02 -6.00 -4.43
C GLU A 18 6.24 -7.05 -3.33
N ILE A 19 6.85 -8.20 -3.71
CA ILE A 19 6.90 -9.38 -2.83
C ILE A 19 7.75 -9.13 -1.59
N HIS A 20 8.92 -8.48 -1.74
CA HIS A 20 9.79 -8.19 -0.60
C HIS A 20 9.10 -7.26 0.38
N GLU A 21 8.48 -6.19 -0.09
CA GLU A 21 7.76 -5.24 0.77
C GLU A 21 6.63 -5.93 1.54
N ALA A 22 5.81 -6.72 0.84
CA ALA A 22 4.71 -7.45 1.46
C ALA A 22 5.22 -8.44 2.52
N VAL A 23 6.28 -9.21 2.21
CA VAL A 23 6.86 -10.20 3.14
C VAL A 23 7.55 -9.52 4.32
N ILE A 24 8.26 -8.41 4.11
CA ILE A 24 8.89 -7.65 5.20
C ILE A 24 7.84 -7.06 6.14
N ILE A 25 6.73 -6.52 5.60
CA ILE A 25 5.60 -6.07 6.42
C ILE A 25 5.06 -7.21 7.28
N LEU A 26 4.75 -8.36 6.66
CA LEU A 26 4.23 -9.53 7.38
C LEU A 26 5.21 -10.02 8.46
N LEU A 27 6.50 -10.06 8.14
CA LEU A 27 7.55 -10.44 9.08
C LEU A 27 7.67 -9.46 10.27
N ALA A 28 7.60 -8.16 9.99
CA ALA A 28 7.67 -7.13 11.02
C ALA A 28 6.46 -7.19 11.97
N LEU A 29 5.26 -7.43 11.43
CA LEU A 29 4.05 -7.64 12.22
C LEU A 29 4.15 -8.89 13.10
N ASP A 30 4.59 -10.01 12.53
CA ASP A 30 4.77 -11.29 13.28
C ASP A 30 5.78 -11.14 14.42
N ARG A 31 6.94 -10.54 14.13
CA ARG A 31 7.97 -10.25 15.15
C ARG A 31 7.48 -9.36 16.30
N ALA A 32 6.57 -8.44 15.99
CA ALA A 32 5.94 -7.57 16.98
C ALA A 32 4.76 -8.23 17.72
N GLY A 33 4.42 -9.47 17.39
CA GLY A 33 3.29 -10.19 18.00
C GLY A 33 1.92 -9.66 17.54
N ALA A 34 1.84 -8.96 16.43
CA ALA A 34 0.58 -8.52 15.82
C ALA A 34 0.03 -9.59 14.85
N THR A 35 -1.28 -9.58 14.65
CA THR A 35 -1.93 -10.46 13.69
C THR A 35 -2.14 -9.73 12.37
N ALA A 36 -1.59 -10.23 11.28
CA ALA A 36 -1.90 -9.74 9.94
C ALA A 36 -3.27 -10.27 9.48
N VAL A 37 -4.15 -9.36 9.04
CA VAL A 37 -5.42 -9.66 8.39
C VAL A 37 -5.25 -9.31 6.91
N CYS A 38 -4.79 -10.28 6.11
CA CYS A 38 -4.58 -10.07 4.69
C CYS A 38 -5.91 -9.99 3.93
N MET A 39 -5.96 -9.07 2.97
CA MET A 39 -7.10 -8.86 2.11
C MET A 39 -6.68 -8.36 0.73
N ALA A 40 -7.51 -8.61 -0.27
CA ALA A 40 -7.33 -8.10 -1.64
C ALA A 40 -8.68 -8.01 -2.34
N PRO A 41 -8.83 -7.19 -3.39
CA PRO A 41 -10.01 -7.21 -4.24
C PRO A 41 -10.13 -8.55 -5.01
N ASP A 42 -11.35 -9.06 -5.10
CA ASP A 42 -11.67 -10.20 -5.99
C ASP A 42 -11.98 -9.69 -7.39
N MET A 43 -10.93 -9.48 -8.17
CA MET A 43 -11.01 -8.91 -9.52
C MET A 43 -9.91 -9.46 -10.44
N GLU A 44 -10.13 -9.31 -11.74
CA GLU A 44 -9.14 -9.66 -12.75
C GLU A 44 -7.98 -8.66 -12.78
N GLN A 45 -6.77 -9.14 -13.04
CA GLN A 45 -5.57 -8.35 -13.31
C GLN A 45 -4.89 -8.80 -14.61
N GLY A 46 -4.23 -7.85 -15.27
CA GLY A 46 -3.30 -8.16 -16.37
C GLY A 46 -2.06 -8.91 -15.86
N VAL A 47 -1.39 -9.58 -16.76
CA VAL A 47 -0.17 -10.36 -16.47
C VAL A 47 1.03 -9.71 -17.11
N VAL A 48 2.12 -9.58 -16.35
CA VAL A 48 3.41 -9.13 -16.87
C VAL A 48 4.45 -10.24 -16.74
N ASN A 49 5.22 -10.47 -17.77
CA ASN A 49 6.36 -11.37 -17.72
C ASN A 49 7.51 -10.68 -16.94
N HIS A 50 7.80 -11.16 -15.73
CA HIS A 50 8.80 -10.56 -14.85
C HIS A 50 10.26 -10.73 -15.32
N LEU A 51 10.53 -11.53 -16.34
CA LEU A 51 11.85 -11.61 -16.97
C LEU A 51 12.06 -10.51 -18.01
N THR A 52 11.02 -10.09 -18.69
CA THR A 52 11.10 -9.11 -19.79
C THR A 52 10.52 -7.73 -19.40
N GLY A 53 9.64 -7.68 -18.39
CA GLY A 53 8.88 -6.49 -18.04
C GLY A 53 7.69 -6.21 -18.97
N GLU A 54 7.43 -7.09 -19.93
CA GLU A 54 6.41 -6.87 -20.96
C GLU A 54 5.06 -7.51 -20.58
N PRO A 55 3.94 -6.85 -20.90
CA PRO A 55 2.62 -7.43 -20.74
C PRO A 55 2.47 -8.74 -21.55
N VAL A 56 1.73 -9.69 -21.01
CA VAL A 56 1.38 -10.95 -21.69
C VAL A 56 -0.02 -10.80 -22.25
N GLU A 57 -0.13 -10.58 -23.57
CA GLU A 57 -1.41 -10.37 -24.23
C GLU A 57 -2.35 -11.57 -24.05
N GLY A 58 -3.61 -11.27 -23.77
CA GLY A 58 -4.66 -12.29 -23.60
C GLY A 58 -4.54 -13.13 -22.32
N ALA A 59 -3.55 -12.89 -21.47
CA ALA A 59 -3.44 -13.53 -20.17
C ALA A 59 -4.07 -12.65 -19.09
N ALA A 60 -4.83 -13.27 -18.21
CA ALA A 60 -5.40 -12.64 -17.03
C ALA A 60 -5.21 -13.54 -15.81
N ARG A 61 -5.13 -12.93 -14.62
CA ARG A 61 -5.13 -13.60 -13.33
C ARG A 61 -6.11 -12.89 -12.40
N ASN A 62 -6.37 -13.46 -11.25
CA ASN A 62 -7.21 -12.85 -10.23
C ASN A 62 -6.35 -12.26 -9.11
N VAL A 63 -6.60 -11.00 -8.73
CA VAL A 63 -5.82 -10.28 -7.71
C VAL A 63 -5.87 -11.00 -6.36
N LEU A 64 -7.03 -11.47 -5.92
CA LEU A 64 -7.20 -12.17 -4.64
C LEU A 64 -6.46 -13.51 -4.63
N GLU A 65 -6.58 -14.28 -5.72
CA GLU A 65 -5.90 -15.58 -5.85
C GLU A 65 -4.37 -15.42 -5.88
N GLU A 66 -3.85 -14.43 -6.62
CA GLU A 66 -2.42 -14.15 -6.64
C GLU A 66 -1.92 -13.63 -5.29
N SER A 67 -2.68 -12.76 -4.63
CA SER A 67 -2.36 -12.26 -3.27
C SER A 67 -2.32 -13.40 -2.24
N ALA A 68 -3.15 -14.43 -2.42
CA ALA A 68 -3.16 -15.61 -1.56
C ALA A 68 -1.82 -16.36 -1.55
N ARG A 69 -0.99 -16.23 -2.59
CA ARG A 69 0.37 -16.81 -2.63
C ARG A 69 1.26 -16.20 -1.55
N ILE A 70 1.21 -14.86 -1.37
CA ILE A 70 1.94 -14.15 -0.31
C ILE A 70 1.36 -14.49 1.06
N ALA A 71 0.04 -14.47 1.19
CA ALA A 71 -0.68 -14.72 2.44
C ALA A 71 -0.79 -16.23 2.81
N ARG A 72 -0.22 -17.13 1.99
CA ARG A 72 -0.27 -18.60 2.17
C ARG A 72 -1.71 -19.12 2.31
N GLY A 73 -2.63 -18.55 1.54
CA GLY A 73 -4.05 -18.90 1.54
C GLY A 73 -4.88 -18.25 2.66
N ASN A 74 -4.26 -17.60 3.64
CA ASN A 74 -4.98 -16.91 4.73
C ASN A 74 -5.30 -15.46 4.32
N ILE A 75 -6.29 -15.29 3.48
CA ILE A 75 -6.68 -14.00 2.92
C ILE A 75 -8.18 -13.97 2.69
N SER A 76 -8.77 -12.78 2.72
CA SER A 76 -10.18 -12.53 2.44
C SER A 76 -10.37 -11.50 1.34
N ASP A 77 -11.47 -11.59 0.62
CA ASP A 77 -11.95 -10.52 -0.23
C ASP A 77 -12.17 -9.24 0.62
N ILE A 78 -11.59 -8.12 0.19
CA ILE A 78 -11.66 -6.83 0.89
C ILE A 78 -13.11 -6.36 1.10
N ALA A 79 -14.04 -6.73 0.21
CA ALA A 79 -15.45 -6.40 0.33
C ALA A 79 -16.11 -7.00 1.59
N LYS A 80 -15.52 -8.04 2.17
CA LYS A 80 -16.01 -8.71 3.38
C LYS A 80 -15.43 -8.16 4.67
N ILE A 81 -14.40 -7.31 4.59
CA ILE A 81 -13.70 -6.74 5.74
C ILE A 81 -14.41 -5.46 6.20
N LYS A 82 -14.64 -5.38 7.49
CA LYS A 82 -15.16 -4.19 8.17
C LYS A 82 -14.04 -3.49 8.92
N VAL A 83 -14.15 -2.19 9.09
CA VAL A 83 -13.17 -1.41 9.85
C VAL A 83 -13.00 -1.92 11.29
N ASP A 84 -14.04 -2.49 11.89
CA ASP A 84 -14.00 -3.04 13.25
C ASP A 84 -13.22 -4.38 13.35
N ASP A 85 -12.93 -5.03 12.23
CA ASP A 85 -12.16 -6.28 12.21
C ASP A 85 -10.66 -6.04 12.38
N ILE A 86 -10.19 -4.80 12.23
CA ILE A 86 -8.78 -4.41 12.25
C ILE A 86 -8.53 -3.20 13.18
N ASP A 87 -7.35 -3.09 13.73
CA ASP A 87 -6.92 -1.98 14.59
C ASP A 87 -6.09 -0.93 13.83
N ALA A 88 -5.46 -1.35 12.73
CA ALA A 88 -4.69 -0.51 11.81
C ALA A 88 -4.72 -1.09 10.40
N LEU A 89 -4.28 -0.31 9.41
CA LEU A 89 -4.20 -0.72 8.00
C LEU A 89 -2.83 -0.41 7.42
N ILE A 90 -2.27 -1.32 6.60
CA ILE A 90 -1.03 -1.08 5.86
C ILE A 90 -1.13 -1.59 4.42
N LEU A 91 -0.53 -0.85 3.48
CA LEU A 91 -0.47 -1.18 2.07
C LEU A 91 1.00 -1.30 1.62
N PRO A 92 1.47 -2.48 1.17
CA PRO A 92 2.70 -2.59 0.40
C PRO A 92 2.54 -1.94 -0.97
N GLY A 93 3.65 -1.64 -1.64
CA GLY A 93 3.64 -1.14 -2.99
C GLY A 93 3.69 -2.25 -4.05
N GLY A 94 4.45 -2.00 -5.10
CA GLY A 94 4.43 -2.74 -6.36
C GLY A 94 3.46 -2.10 -7.35
N PHE A 95 3.63 -2.39 -8.64
CA PHE A 95 2.75 -1.82 -9.67
C PHE A 95 1.28 -2.24 -9.53
N GLY A 96 0.99 -3.35 -8.84
CA GLY A 96 -0.38 -3.73 -8.53
C GLY A 96 -1.11 -2.71 -7.66
N ALA A 97 -0.43 -2.01 -6.76
CA ALA A 97 -1.03 -0.91 -6.01
C ALA A 97 -1.52 0.22 -6.93
N ALA A 98 -0.77 0.50 -8.01
CA ALA A 98 -1.06 1.56 -8.98
C ALA A 98 -1.85 1.09 -10.21
N LYS A 99 -2.07 -0.22 -10.40
CA LYS A 99 -2.78 -0.79 -11.56
C LYS A 99 -4.06 -1.52 -11.18
N ASN A 100 -4.12 -2.15 -9.99
CA ASN A 100 -5.22 -3.01 -9.54
C ASN A 100 -6.02 -2.35 -8.40
N LEU A 101 -5.35 -1.73 -7.41
CA LEU A 101 -6.05 -1.02 -6.32
C LEU A 101 -6.50 0.38 -6.73
N CYS A 102 -5.85 0.95 -7.73
CA CYS A 102 -6.27 2.14 -8.47
C CYS A 102 -5.71 2.03 -9.89
N ASP A 103 -6.01 2.99 -10.74
CA ASP A 103 -5.47 3.04 -12.11
C ASP A 103 -4.48 4.19 -12.33
N PHE A 104 -3.79 4.60 -11.26
CA PHE A 104 -2.79 5.67 -11.27
C PHE A 104 -1.68 5.44 -12.30
N ALA A 105 -1.24 4.20 -12.51
CA ALA A 105 -0.21 3.87 -13.49
C ALA A 105 -0.66 4.17 -14.95
N PHE A 106 -1.94 4.32 -15.20
CA PHE A 106 -2.51 4.56 -16.53
C PHE A 106 -3.04 5.99 -16.68
N LYS A 107 -3.64 6.56 -15.64
CA LYS A 107 -4.35 7.85 -15.67
C LYS A 107 -3.63 8.96 -14.89
N GLY A 108 -2.54 8.64 -14.19
CA GLY A 108 -1.85 9.62 -13.35
C GLY A 108 -2.77 10.21 -12.28
N THR A 109 -2.80 11.52 -12.15
CA THR A 109 -3.58 12.23 -11.12
C THR A 109 -5.10 12.16 -11.31
N ASP A 110 -5.56 11.79 -12.50
CA ASP A 110 -6.98 11.61 -12.82
C ASP A 110 -7.47 10.18 -12.56
N CYS A 111 -6.71 9.42 -11.77
CA CYS A 111 -7.00 8.03 -11.46
C CYS A 111 -8.26 7.86 -10.62
N ASP A 112 -8.83 6.66 -10.75
CA ASP A 112 -9.89 6.13 -9.89
C ASP A 112 -9.32 5.07 -8.95
N VAL A 113 -9.79 5.04 -7.70
CA VAL A 113 -9.42 4.02 -6.72
C VAL A 113 -10.52 2.97 -6.65
N HIS A 114 -10.12 1.69 -6.55
CA HIS A 114 -11.07 0.58 -6.40
C HIS A 114 -12.05 0.87 -5.24
N PRO A 115 -13.37 0.75 -5.46
CA PRO A 115 -14.38 1.24 -4.51
C PRO A 115 -14.22 0.69 -3.10
N GLU A 116 -13.94 -0.61 -2.95
CA GLU A 116 -13.79 -1.23 -1.62
C GLU A 116 -12.48 -0.84 -0.94
N VAL A 117 -11.43 -0.56 -1.71
CA VAL A 117 -10.17 -0.02 -1.17
C VAL A 117 -10.38 1.39 -0.66
N ALA A 118 -11.01 2.24 -1.47
CA ALA A 118 -11.33 3.62 -1.08
C ALA A 118 -12.27 3.65 0.13
N ARG A 119 -13.29 2.77 0.18
CA ARG A 119 -14.19 2.61 1.34
C ARG A 119 -13.41 2.32 2.61
N LEU A 120 -12.56 1.27 2.59
CA LEU A 120 -11.85 0.85 3.80
C LEU A 120 -10.84 1.92 4.27
N VAL A 121 -10.12 2.57 3.34
CA VAL A 121 -9.23 3.68 3.68
C VAL A 121 -9.99 4.81 4.37
N ARG A 122 -11.14 5.24 3.83
CA ARG A 122 -12.00 6.26 4.44
C ARG A 122 -12.50 5.88 5.83
N GLU A 123 -12.96 4.64 5.97
CA GLU A 123 -13.44 4.12 7.26
C GLU A 123 -12.35 4.08 8.32
N VAL A 124 -11.14 3.66 7.96
CA VAL A 124 -9.96 3.64 8.86
C VAL A 124 -9.60 5.04 9.33
N VAL A 125 -9.55 6.00 8.42
CA VAL A 125 -9.25 7.41 8.75
C VAL A 125 -10.37 8.02 9.60
N ALA A 126 -11.63 7.79 9.25
CA ALA A 126 -12.78 8.28 10.02
C ALA A 126 -12.83 7.69 11.44
N ALA A 127 -12.43 6.43 11.60
CA ALA A 127 -12.31 5.75 12.89
C ALA A 127 -11.07 6.14 13.69
N LYS A 128 -10.22 7.03 13.15
CA LYS A 128 -8.93 7.44 13.76
C LYS A 128 -7.99 6.27 14.04
N LYS A 129 -8.08 5.21 13.22
CA LYS A 129 -7.15 4.09 13.26
C LYS A 129 -5.91 4.40 12.42
N PRO A 130 -4.72 3.91 12.82
CA PRO A 130 -3.49 4.16 12.08
C PRO A 130 -3.53 3.53 10.66
N LEU A 131 -2.99 4.27 9.70
CA LEU A 131 -2.87 3.89 8.30
C LEU A 131 -1.42 4.02 7.86
N ALA A 132 -0.87 2.99 7.22
CA ALA A 132 0.46 3.08 6.61
C ALA A 132 0.43 2.68 5.13
N ALA A 133 1.34 3.27 4.35
CA ALA A 133 1.56 2.89 2.96
C ALA A 133 3.03 3.06 2.59
N VAL A 134 3.57 2.15 1.78
CA VAL A 134 4.97 2.22 1.37
C VAL A 134 5.11 2.22 -0.15
N CYS A 135 6.28 2.65 -0.63
CA CYS A 135 6.62 2.69 -2.05
C CYS A 135 5.69 3.60 -2.86
N ILE A 136 4.94 3.05 -3.83
CA ILE A 136 3.97 3.78 -4.65
C ILE A 136 2.57 3.83 -4.02
N ALA A 137 2.27 2.98 -3.04
CA ALA A 137 0.93 2.94 -2.42
C ALA A 137 0.48 4.27 -1.78
N PRO A 138 1.35 5.17 -1.28
CA PRO A 138 0.95 6.49 -0.85
C PRO A 138 0.24 7.33 -1.92
N ALA A 139 0.47 7.08 -3.23
CA ALA A 139 -0.24 7.77 -4.30
C ALA A 139 -1.75 7.47 -4.29
N LEU A 140 -2.12 6.21 -4.02
CA LEU A 140 -3.52 5.80 -3.83
C LEU A 140 -4.14 6.52 -2.62
N ILE A 141 -3.42 6.58 -1.49
CA ILE A 141 -3.88 7.28 -0.29
C ILE A 141 -4.06 8.77 -0.58
N SER A 142 -3.10 9.38 -1.31
CA SER A 142 -3.20 10.77 -1.74
C SER A 142 -4.50 11.04 -2.52
N LYS A 143 -4.84 10.15 -3.45
CA LYS A 143 -6.07 10.28 -4.24
C LYS A 143 -7.32 10.20 -3.36
N VAL A 144 -7.43 9.19 -2.50
CA VAL A 144 -8.62 9.03 -1.64
C VAL A 144 -8.82 10.21 -0.71
N LEU A 145 -7.75 10.65 -0.02
CA LEU A 145 -7.86 11.74 0.96
C LEU A 145 -7.98 13.11 0.28
N GLY A 146 -7.35 13.29 -0.89
CA GLY A 146 -7.45 14.51 -1.67
C GLY A 146 -8.85 14.71 -2.25
N ASP A 147 -9.51 13.67 -2.76
CA ASP A 147 -10.89 13.73 -3.21
C ASP A 147 -11.86 14.13 -2.08
N ASP A 148 -11.56 13.68 -0.85
CA ASP A 148 -12.31 14.05 0.36
C ASP A 148 -11.87 15.42 0.93
N LYS A 149 -10.92 16.11 0.28
CA LYS A 149 -10.35 17.40 0.69
C LYS A 149 -9.76 17.39 2.10
N LEU A 150 -9.28 16.24 2.54
CA LEU A 150 -8.60 16.10 3.82
C LEU A 150 -7.14 16.50 3.66
N ALA A 151 -6.73 17.56 4.37
CA ALA A 151 -5.33 17.95 4.41
C ALA A 151 -4.48 16.85 5.05
N HIS A 152 -3.45 16.39 4.35
CA HIS A 152 -2.59 15.30 4.81
C HIS A 152 -1.17 15.44 4.25
N ARG A 153 -0.22 14.84 4.96
CA ARG A 153 1.19 14.81 4.53
C ARG A 153 1.67 13.36 4.38
N LEU A 154 2.49 13.13 3.35
CA LEU A 154 3.04 11.81 3.06
C LEU A 154 4.36 11.90 2.29
N THR A 155 5.00 10.76 2.10
CA THR A 155 6.16 10.63 1.22
C THR A 155 6.00 9.46 0.25
N ILE A 156 6.61 9.60 -0.92
CA ILE A 156 6.96 8.53 -1.86
C ILE A 156 8.50 8.45 -2.06
N GLY A 157 9.27 9.19 -1.24
CA GLY A 157 10.71 9.30 -1.39
C GLY A 157 11.14 10.64 -1.95
N THR A 158 11.92 10.64 -3.03
CA THR A 158 12.50 11.84 -3.64
C THR A 158 12.29 11.92 -5.16
N ASP A 159 11.50 11.04 -5.74
CA ASP A 159 11.12 11.12 -7.16
C ASP A 159 10.25 12.35 -7.40
N GLU A 160 10.76 13.28 -8.21
CA GLU A 160 10.12 14.58 -8.40
C GLU A 160 8.78 14.49 -9.14
N GLU A 161 8.68 13.61 -10.14
CA GLU A 161 7.46 13.46 -10.94
C GLU A 161 6.32 12.90 -10.09
N THR A 162 6.58 11.82 -9.35
CA THR A 162 5.58 11.24 -8.44
C THR A 162 5.25 12.18 -7.28
N ALA A 163 6.24 12.93 -6.75
CA ALA A 163 6.02 13.93 -5.72
C ALA A 163 5.09 15.07 -6.19
N GLN A 164 5.25 15.53 -7.43
CA GLN A 164 4.36 16.51 -8.05
C GLN A 164 2.95 15.93 -8.25
N ALA A 165 2.85 14.67 -8.67
CA ALA A 165 1.56 14.01 -8.85
C ALA A 165 0.78 13.92 -7.53
N VAL A 166 1.39 13.42 -6.44
CA VAL A 166 0.71 13.34 -5.13
C VAL A 166 0.37 14.73 -4.58
N THR A 167 1.19 15.73 -4.85
CA THR A 167 0.91 17.11 -4.45
C THR A 167 -0.31 17.67 -5.20
N SER A 168 -0.42 17.43 -6.52
CA SER A 168 -1.60 17.86 -7.30
C SER A 168 -2.87 17.11 -6.90
N MET A 169 -2.78 15.92 -6.35
CA MET A 169 -3.91 15.20 -5.74
C MET A 169 -4.27 15.68 -4.31
N GLY A 170 -3.58 16.69 -3.78
CA GLY A 170 -3.94 17.36 -2.51
C GLY A 170 -3.06 17.01 -1.31
N SER A 171 -2.00 16.22 -1.48
CA SER A 171 -1.06 15.91 -0.40
C SER A 171 -0.02 17.00 -0.19
N THR A 172 0.47 17.15 1.03
CA THR A 172 1.76 17.79 1.31
C THR A 172 2.85 16.72 1.22
N HIS A 173 3.57 16.67 0.10
CA HIS A 173 4.69 15.74 -0.05
C HIS A 173 5.89 16.17 0.81
N VAL A 174 6.54 15.20 1.46
CA VAL A 174 7.76 15.38 2.26
C VAL A 174 8.85 14.47 1.71
N ALA A 175 9.95 15.05 1.24
CA ALA A 175 11.11 14.27 0.81
C ALA A 175 11.64 13.43 1.98
N CYS A 176 11.90 12.15 1.73
CA CYS A 176 12.29 11.19 2.76
C CYS A 176 13.36 10.24 2.23
N PRO A 177 14.47 10.03 2.96
CA PRO A 177 15.48 9.05 2.56
C PRO A 177 14.97 7.61 2.74
N VAL A 178 15.58 6.68 2.01
CA VAL A 178 15.13 5.29 1.87
C VAL A 178 14.89 4.53 3.19
N ARG A 179 15.73 4.79 4.20
CA ARG A 179 15.68 4.09 5.50
C ARG A 179 14.79 4.76 6.54
N GLU A 180 14.08 5.82 6.13
CA GLU A 180 13.25 6.63 7.01
C GLU A 180 11.77 6.61 6.58
N PHE A 181 10.95 7.27 7.35
CA PHE A 181 9.52 7.36 7.14
C PHE A 181 8.99 8.75 7.53
N VAL A 182 7.81 9.09 7.07
CA VAL A 182 7.10 10.33 7.40
C VAL A 182 5.84 9.98 8.17
N VAL A 183 5.54 10.77 9.19
CA VAL A 183 4.33 10.65 10.01
C VAL A 183 3.49 11.91 9.86
N ASP A 184 2.23 11.72 9.54
CA ASP A 184 1.15 12.69 9.73
C ASP A 184 0.42 12.32 11.03
N GLN A 185 0.73 13.05 12.10
CA GLN A 185 0.17 12.77 13.44
C GLN A 185 -1.34 13.03 13.50
N GLU A 186 -1.82 14.03 12.77
CA GLU A 186 -3.24 14.41 12.79
C GLU A 186 -4.13 13.33 12.19
N ASN A 187 -3.68 12.76 11.06
CA ASN A 187 -4.41 11.72 10.34
C ASN A 187 -3.97 10.30 10.71
N LYS A 188 -2.97 10.16 11.60
CA LYS A 188 -2.33 8.88 11.93
C LYS A 188 -1.84 8.13 10.69
N LEU A 189 -1.30 8.86 9.70
CA LEU A 189 -0.79 8.31 8.45
C LEU A 189 0.74 8.19 8.51
N ILE A 190 1.26 7.01 8.17
CA ILE A 190 2.70 6.74 8.14
C ILE A 190 3.08 6.27 6.73
N THR A 191 4.10 6.86 6.14
CA THR A 191 4.55 6.48 4.80
C THR A 191 6.07 6.39 4.70
N SER A 192 6.56 5.49 3.85
CA SER A 192 8.00 5.26 3.64
C SER A 192 8.28 4.98 2.16
N PRO A 193 9.46 5.40 1.66
CA PRO A 193 9.83 5.23 0.25
C PRO A 193 9.96 3.78 -0.22
N ALA A 194 10.47 2.88 0.61
CA ALA A 194 10.76 1.49 0.24
C ALA A 194 11.44 1.41 -1.15
N TYR A 195 10.98 0.58 -2.07
CA TYR A 195 11.60 0.42 -3.39
C TYR A 195 11.38 1.59 -4.37
N MET A 196 10.74 2.68 -3.99
CA MET A 196 10.88 3.93 -4.75
C MET A 196 12.34 4.42 -4.73
N LEU A 197 13.12 4.09 -3.69
CA LEU A 197 14.51 4.52 -3.52
C LEU A 197 15.48 3.38 -3.21
N ALA A 198 15.02 2.24 -2.67
CA ALA A 198 15.88 1.17 -2.18
C ALA A 198 16.67 0.50 -3.33
N GLY A 199 17.96 0.45 -3.19
CA GLY A 199 18.87 -0.31 -4.06
C GLY A 199 19.08 -1.76 -3.60
N SER A 200 18.57 -2.13 -2.43
CA SER A 200 18.67 -3.47 -1.87
C SER A 200 17.50 -3.81 -0.96
N ILE A 201 17.27 -5.11 -0.76
CA ILE A 201 16.21 -5.58 0.14
C ILE A 201 16.42 -5.11 1.59
N SER A 202 17.67 -5.00 2.04
CA SER A 202 17.98 -4.51 3.40
C SER A 202 17.64 -3.04 3.57
N GLU A 203 17.85 -2.20 2.56
CA GLU A 203 17.45 -0.80 2.60
C GLU A 203 15.94 -0.64 2.66
N ALA A 204 15.20 -1.43 1.86
CA ALA A 204 13.74 -1.45 1.93
C ALA A 204 13.26 -1.91 3.31
N ALA A 205 13.88 -2.96 3.86
CA ALA A 205 13.53 -3.52 5.16
C ALA A 205 13.69 -2.50 6.29
N ASP A 206 14.80 -1.73 6.32
CA ASP A 206 15.04 -0.74 7.37
C ASP A 206 13.90 0.30 7.46
N GLY A 207 13.44 0.83 6.34
CA GLY A 207 12.34 1.79 6.28
C GLY A 207 10.99 1.17 6.63
N ILE A 208 10.71 -0.03 6.09
CA ILE A 208 9.45 -0.74 6.30
C ILE A 208 9.30 -1.19 7.75
N GLU A 209 10.34 -1.76 8.37
CA GLU A 209 10.30 -2.19 9.78
C GLU A 209 10.05 -1.02 10.72
N LYS A 210 10.65 0.15 10.46
CA LYS A 210 10.38 1.39 11.21
C LYS A 210 8.93 1.85 11.03
N THR A 211 8.42 1.79 9.79
CA THR A 211 7.03 2.14 9.46
C THR A 211 6.04 1.25 10.20
N VAL A 212 6.25 -0.07 10.21
CA VAL A 212 5.40 -1.02 10.95
C VAL A 212 5.44 -0.77 12.44
N ARG A 213 6.62 -0.49 13.00
CA ARG A 213 6.75 -0.16 14.42
C ARG A 213 5.97 1.10 14.77
N ALA A 214 6.15 2.19 14.00
CA ALA A 214 5.42 3.43 14.20
C ALA A 214 3.89 3.24 14.07
N LEU A 215 3.44 2.39 13.13
CA LEU A 215 2.03 2.03 12.98
C LEU A 215 1.48 1.37 14.26
N LEU A 216 2.20 0.40 14.81
CA LEU A 216 1.78 -0.31 16.02
C LEU A 216 1.80 0.56 17.29
N GLU A 217 2.72 1.52 17.38
CA GLU A 217 2.79 2.48 18.47
C GLU A 217 1.61 3.48 18.49
N MET A 218 0.85 3.59 17.38
CA MET A 218 -0.32 4.48 17.28
C MET A 218 -1.66 3.79 17.57
N ILE A 219 -1.67 2.45 17.71
CA ILE A 219 -2.85 1.69 18.10
C ILE A 219 -3.14 1.91 19.60
#